data_d85d17af93ca75e2de518c1df948d739
#
_entry.id   d85d17af93ca75e2de518c1df948d739
#
_cell.length_a   1.000
_cell.length_b   1.000
_cell.length_c   1.000
_cell.angle_alpha   90.00
_cell.angle_beta   90.00
_cell.angle_gamma   90.00
#
_symmetry.space_group_name_H-M   'P 1'
#
loop_
_entity.id
_entity.type
_entity.pdbx_description
1 polymer ?
#
loop_
_entity_poly.entity_id
_entity_poly.type
_entity_poly.pdbx_seq_one_letter_code
_entity_poly.pdbx_strand_id
1 'polypeptide(L)'
;MKKRSDAVFGVLLFLISMGFYLFFAFYDGAVICVDSPSYINMEISREPLYPMLLLLFRQVFSSAGEGYLQGVAIFQSILAACAALSLTCFLRKELKLGKAVSLVVLMIPLLTSLLCRFAAKRASMYSNSILTEGIATSLFLLFSRYLIDYCIKGKKKALFTAAFISFLLISTRKQMVITVLLLISAIVWRSIREKTVKKGLLILTVCVLGIGTGSYLLDCSYNYCVRGSFSRHANDDRFIDTVVIYASEKEDGEAIKRDDTRELFESIYEICDEGGYLMHSAGQGWYERSAHFGDYYDCIQIDTLWPALEQYVREHYEGDNASLEKIVDDYNAQIIVALMPDVFPRLMRVFADNVLNGMVTTVAKKTPVLVWYSVVVYILYIVLLITHVKRNGLDGRAILAVYTLLAVMINVAV
;
A
#
# COMPACT_ATOMS: atom_id res chain seq x y z
N MET A 1 38.74 8.66 -20.06
CA MET A 1 38.64 9.07 -18.65
C MET A 1 37.20 9.15 -18.15
N LYS A 2 36.24 9.84 -18.81
CA LYS A 2 34.83 10.00 -18.33
C LYS A 2 34.10 8.67 -18.13
N LYS A 3 34.13 7.70 -19.06
CA LYS A 3 33.52 6.38 -18.94
C LYS A 3 34.02 5.58 -17.71
N ARG A 4 35.34 5.63 -17.43
CA ARG A 4 35.94 4.96 -16.27
C ARG A 4 35.47 5.60 -14.95
N SER A 5 35.38 6.93 -14.91
CA SER A 5 34.87 7.67 -13.76
C SER A 5 33.39 7.39 -13.49
N ASP A 6 32.58 7.17 -14.54
CA ASP A 6 31.16 6.81 -14.38
C ASP A 6 30.95 5.37 -13.92
N ALA A 7 31.80 4.43 -14.37
CA ALA A 7 31.77 3.04 -13.90
C ALA A 7 32.16 2.95 -12.40
N VAL A 8 33.25 3.63 -12.02
CA VAL A 8 33.68 3.70 -10.60
C VAL A 8 32.56 4.28 -9.71
N PHE A 9 31.90 5.34 -10.18
CA PHE A 9 30.79 5.92 -9.43
C PHE A 9 29.58 4.96 -9.32
N GLY A 10 29.28 4.18 -10.37
CA GLY A 10 28.25 3.13 -10.30
C GLY A 10 28.56 2.05 -9.25
N VAL A 11 29.82 1.62 -9.19
CA VAL A 11 30.30 0.70 -8.15
C VAL A 11 30.16 1.31 -6.75
N LEU A 12 30.50 2.58 -6.58
CA LEU A 12 30.33 3.28 -5.30
C LEU A 12 28.85 3.29 -4.85
N LEU A 13 27.93 3.65 -5.75
CA LEU A 13 26.49 3.62 -5.43
C LEU A 13 26.02 2.22 -5.04
N PHE A 14 26.52 1.17 -5.73
CA PHE A 14 26.22 -0.22 -5.41
C PHE A 14 26.75 -0.58 -4.01
N LEU A 15 27.99 -0.26 -3.69
CA LEU A 15 28.58 -0.55 -2.39
C LEU A 15 27.87 0.19 -1.25
N ILE A 16 27.50 1.45 -1.45
CA ILE A 16 26.73 2.22 -0.45
C ILE A 16 25.37 1.56 -0.20
N SER A 17 24.64 1.24 -1.27
CA SER A 17 23.29 0.67 -1.13
C SER A 17 23.32 -0.72 -0.50
N MET A 18 24.19 -1.61 -1.01
CA MET A 18 24.35 -2.98 -0.50
C MET A 18 24.89 -2.97 0.94
N GLY A 19 25.93 -2.17 1.19
CA GLY A 19 26.53 -2.06 2.51
C GLY A 19 25.53 -1.58 3.55
N PHE A 20 24.72 -0.57 3.22
CA PHE A 20 23.70 -0.06 4.11
C PHE A 20 22.66 -1.12 4.48
N TYR A 21 21.98 -1.70 3.51
CA TYR A 21 20.90 -2.64 3.79
C TYR A 21 21.40 -3.95 4.41
N LEU A 22 22.53 -4.49 3.95
CA LEU A 22 23.10 -5.70 4.52
C LEU A 22 23.67 -5.48 5.92
N PHE A 23 24.25 -4.30 6.20
CA PHE A 23 24.69 -3.96 7.56
C PHE A 23 23.54 -4.14 8.56
N PHE A 24 22.37 -3.55 8.29
CA PHE A 24 21.24 -3.66 9.19
C PHE A 24 20.60 -5.05 9.18
N ALA A 25 20.61 -5.77 8.05
CA ALA A 25 20.14 -7.16 8.01
C ALA A 25 20.96 -8.09 8.92
N PHE A 26 22.26 -7.82 9.07
CA PHE A 26 23.12 -8.60 9.97
C PHE A 26 23.16 -8.03 11.39
N TYR A 27 23.09 -6.71 11.55
CA TYR A 27 23.17 -6.06 12.86
C TYR A 27 21.89 -6.22 13.69
N ASP A 28 20.74 -5.97 13.11
CA ASP A 28 19.43 -6.07 13.76
C ASP A 28 18.80 -7.48 13.60
N GLY A 29 19.26 -8.24 12.59
CA GLY A 29 18.67 -9.52 12.23
C GLY A 29 17.28 -9.43 11.61
N ALA A 30 16.57 -10.56 11.56
CA ALA A 30 15.16 -10.62 11.20
C ALA A 30 14.31 -10.11 12.38
N VAL A 31 13.49 -9.10 12.14
CA VAL A 31 12.65 -8.49 13.17
C VAL A 31 11.22 -8.99 13.06
N ILE A 32 10.73 -9.62 14.14
CA ILE A 32 9.34 -10.06 14.27
C ILE A 32 8.49 -8.87 14.77
N CYS A 33 7.46 -8.54 14.01
CA CYS A 33 6.48 -7.51 14.32
C CYS A 33 5.15 -8.15 14.77
N VAL A 34 4.17 -7.33 15.14
CA VAL A 34 2.86 -7.81 15.62
C VAL A 34 2.18 -8.71 14.58
N ASP A 35 2.20 -8.32 13.30
CA ASP A 35 1.58 -9.09 12.22
C ASP A 35 2.42 -10.26 11.70
N SER A 36 3.70 -10.36 12.08
CA SER A 36 4.58 -11.42 11.55
C SER A 36 4.06 -12.85 11.79
N PRO A 37 3.47 -13.17 12.96
CA PRO A 37 2.93 -14.51 13.20
C PRO A 37 1.87 -14.94 12.19
N SER A 38 0.97 -14.05 11.78
CA SER A 38 -0.09 -14.36 10.82
C SER A 38 0.45 -14.75 9.43
N TYR A 39 1.53 -14.12 8.99
CA TYR A 39 2.22 -14.51 7.75
C TYR A 39 3.00 -15.82 7.90
N ILE A 40 3.69 -16.01 9.04
CA ILE A 40 4.46 -17.21 9.35
C ILE A 40 3.55 -18.45 9.45
N ASN A 41 2.39 -18.29 10.07
CA ASN A 41 1.38 -19.33 10.25
C ASN A 41 0.49 -19.51 9.01
N MET A 42 0.68 -18.67 7.98
CA MET A 42 -0.10 -18.73 6.74
C MET A 42 -1.60 -18.57 7.00
N GLU A 43 -2.00 -17.63 7.86
CA GLU A 43 -3.42 -17.38 8.16
C GLU A 43 -4.19 -17.02 6.90
N ILE A 44 -5.49 -17.38 6.87
CA ILE A 44 -6.36 -17.18 5.71
C ILE A 44 -6.62 -15.69 5.44
N SER A 45 -6.43 -14.85 6.42
CA SER A 45 -6.59 -13.40 6.35
C SER A 45 -5.49 -12.67 5.59
N ARG A 46 -4.49 -13.40 5.05
CA ARG A 46 -3.30 -12.77 4.43
C ARG A 46 -3.20 -13.08 2.94
N GLU A 47 -2.85 -12.08 2.16
CA GLU A 47 -2.56 -12.21 0.74
C GLU A 47 -1.42 -13.21 0.48
N PRO A 48 -1.47 -13.96 -0.64
CA PRO A 48 -0.70 -15.19 -0.81
C PRO A 48 0.81 -15.00 -1.00
N LEU A 49 1.26 -13.91 -1.63
CA LEU A 49 2.64 -13.84 -2.13
C LEU A 49 3.68 -13.84 -1.01
N TYR A 50 3.41 -13.14 0.09
CA TYR A 50 4.38 -13.07 1.19
C TYR A 50 4.45 -14.38 1.99
N PRO A 51 3.34 -15.01 2.40
CA PRO A 51 3.37 -16.36 2.95
C PRO A 51 4.05 -17.39 2.04
N MET A 52 3.82 -17.33 0.72
CA MET A 52 4.53 -18.19 -0.25
C MET A 52 6.04 -17.97 -0.23
N LEU A 53 6.51 -16.73 -0.12
CA LEU A 53 7.92 -16.41 0.04
C LEU A 53 8.49 -17.02 1.31
N LEU A 54 7.79 -16.88 2.44
CA LEU A 54 8.19 -17.48 3.72
C LEU A 54 8.24 -19.00 3.63
N LEU A 55 7.25 -19.63 2.98
CA LEU A 55 7.22 -21.07 2.75
C LEU A 55 8.42 -21.53 1.92
N LEU A 56 8.73 -20.83 0.83
CA LEU A 56 9.89 -21.13 0.00
C LEU A 56 11.19 -21.13 0.83
N PHE A 57 11.41 -20.08 1.62
CA PHE A 57 12.60 -19.98 2.47
C PHE A 57 12.61 -21.06 3.55
N ARG A 58 11.49 -21.39 4.16
CA ARG A 58 11.36 -22.48 5.12
C ARG A 58 11.75 -23.84 4.51
N GLN A 59 11.34 -24.11 3.27
CA GLN A 59 11.70 -25.33 2.56
C GLN A 59 13.19 -25.39 2.19
N VAL A 60 13.74 -24.27 1.67
CA VAL A 60 15.15 -24.19 1.27
C VAL A 60 16.09 -24.30 2.48
N PHE A 61 15.72 -23.70 3.60
CA PHE A 61 16.51 -23.67 4.84
C PHE A 61 15.93 -24.58 5.94
N SER A 62 15.30 -25.70 5.56
CA SER A 62 14.61 -26.61 6.47
C SER A 62 15.46 -27.11 7.64
N SER A 63 16.77 -27.21 7.48
CA SER A 63 17.72 -27.62 8.53
C SER A 63 18.07 -26.52 9.53
N ALA A 64 17.70 -25.26 9.25
CA ALA A 64 18.10 -24.12 10.07
C ALA A 64 17.05 -23.71 11.12
N GLY A 65 15.94 -24.47 11.27
CA GLY A 65 14.84 -24.07 12.16
C GLY A 65 14.31 -22.69 11.79
N GLU A 66 14.18 -21.77 12.75
CA GLU A 66 13.76 -20.38 12.51
C GLU A 66 14.79 -19.52 11.78
N GLY A 67 16.00 -20.02 11.55
CA GLY A 67 17.06 -19.32 10.81
C GLY A 67 16.68 -18.96 9.37
N TYR A 68 15.62 -19.56 8.79
CA TYR A 68 15.09 -19.17 7.48
C TYR A 68 14.59 -17.73 7.46
N LEU A 69 14.11 -17.18 8.58
CA LEU A 69 13.66 -15.79 8.69
C LEU A 69 14.81 -14.81 8.46
N GLN A 70 16.01 -15.16 8.95
CA GLN A 70 17.22 -14.39 8.64
C GLN A 70 17.54 -14.41 7.13
N GLY A 71 17.33 -15.53 6.47
CA GLY A 71 17.44 -15.65 5.01
C GLY A 71 16.45 -14.72 4.29
N VAL A 72 15.22 -14.64 4.77
CA VAL A 72 14.19 -13.70 4.25
C VAL A 72 14.64 -12.25 4.44
N ALA A 73 15.12 -11.86 5.61
CA ALA A 73 15.58 -10.49 5.89
C ALA A 73 16.77 -10.10 4.99
N ILE A 74 17.71 -11.01 4.75
CA ILE A 74 18.83 -10.81 3.82
C ILE A 74 18.30 -10.63 2.38
N PHE A 75 17.39 -11.50 1.94
CA PHE A 75 16.78 -11.39 0.61
C PHE A 75 16.06 -10.06 0.41
N GLN A 76 15.22 -9.65 1.36
CA GLN A 76 14.51 -8.37 1.34
C GLN A 76 15.49 -7.20 1.28
N SER A 77 16.57 -7.26 2.03
CA SER A 77 17.63 -6.23 2.06
C SER A 77 18.38 -6.14 0.73
N ILE A 78 18.71 -7.25 0.10
CA ILE A 78 19.30 -7.29 -1.25
C ILE A 78 18.33 -6.70 -2.28
N LEU A 79 17.04 -7.08 -2.20
CA LEU A 79 16.01 -6.56 -3.10
C LEU A 79 15.86 -5.04 -2.94
N ALA A 80 15.85 -4.52 -1.71
CA ALA A 80 15.78 -3.08 -1.42
C ALA A 80 16.99 -2.34 -1.98
N ALA A 81 18.19 -2.86 -1.78
CA ALA A 81 19.42 -2.28 -2.32
C ALA A 81 19.40 -2.23 -3.85
N CYS A 82 18.99 -3.32 -4.50
CA CYS A 82 18.88 -3.41 -5.96
C CYS A 82 17.80 -2.47 -6.52
N ALA A 83 16.67 -2.36 -5.85
CA ALA A 83 15.56 -1.48 -6.26
C ALA A 83 15.98 0.00 -6.18
N ALA A 84 16.55 0.43 -5.05
CA ALA A 84 17.04 1.79 -4.86
C ALA A 84 18.11 2.15 -5.89
N LEU A 85 19.08 1.27 -6.10
CA LEU A 85 20.14 1.45 -7.10
C LEU A 85 19.58 1.51 -8.52
N SER A 86 18.65 0.61 -8.88
CA SER A 86 18.02 0.54 -10.20
C SER A 86 17.29 1.85 -10.54
N LEU A 87 16.50 2.38 -9.60
CA LEU A 87 15.80 3.65 -9.77
C LEU A 87 16.78 4.80 -9.89
N THR A 88 17.79 4.87 -9.01
CA THR A 88 18.81 5.92 -9.03
C THR A 88 19.60 5.95 -10.34
N CYS A 89 20.09 4.80 -10.81
CA CYS A 89 20.82 4.70 -12.06
C CYS A 89 19.97 5.07 -13.27
N PHE A 90 18.68 4.67 -13.26
CA PHE A 90 17.73 5.04 -14.29
C PHE A 90 17.51 6.56 -14.31
N LEU A 91 17.18 7.19 -13.18
CA LEU A 91 16.96 8.63 -13.10
C LEU A 91 18.22 9.42 -13.47
N ARG A 92 19.40 8.97 -13.01
CA ARG A 92 20.68 9.58 -13.40
C ARG A 92 20.86 9.63 -14.90
N LYS A 93 20.58 8.51 -15.58
CA LYS A 93 20.74 8.40 -17.03
C LYS A 93 19.73 9.26 -17.79
N GLU A 94 18.45 9.16 -17.43
CA GLU A 94 17.36 9.81 -18.18
C GLU A 94 17.32 11.32 -17.96
N LEU A 95 17.56 11.75 -16.73
CA LEU A 95 17.51 13.17 -16.37
C LEU A 95 18.89 13.84 -16.43
N LYS A 96 19.93 13.08 -16.84
CA LYS A 96 21.33 13.55 -16.92
C LYS A 96 21.82 14.16 -15.61
N LEU A 97 21.51 13.49 -14.47
CA LEU A 97 21.87 13.99 -13.15
C LEU A 97 23.38 13.94 -12.90
N GLY A 98 23.91 14.97 -12.26
CA GLY A 98 25.28 14.99 -11.77
C GLY A 98 25.49 13.97 -10.63
N LYS A 99 26.74 13.66 -10.29
CA LYS A 99 27.10 12.66 -9.27
C LYS A 99 26.51 13.00 -7.89
N ALA A 100 26.62 14.25 -7.45
CA ALA A 100 26.08 14.69 -6.15
C ALA A 100 24.56 14.51 -6.07
N VAL A 101 23.81 14.95 -7.09
CA VAL A 101 22.35 14.78 -7.13
C VAL A 101 21.97 13.29 -7.19
N SER A 102 22.72 12.46 -7.91
CA SER A 102 22.49 11.01 -7.96
C SER A 102 22.69 10.35 -6.60
N LEU A 103 23.68 10.82 -5.82
CA LEU A 103 23.86 10.35 -4.45
C LEU A 103 22.70 10.76 -3.56
N VAL A 104 22.22 12.00 -3.66
CA VAL A 104 21.03 12.46 -2.92
C VAL A 104 19.82 11.60 -3.27
N VAL A 105 19.59 11.31 -4.55
CA VAL A 105 18.48 10.42 -4.98
C VAL A 105 18.61 9.02 -4.36
N LEU A 106 19.82 8.45 -4.30
CA LEU A 106 20.03 7.16 -3.63
C LEU A 106 19.77 7.25 -2.13
N MET A 107 20.19 8.35 -1.49
CA MET A 107 20.00 8.51 -0.03
C MET A 107 18.55 8.61 0.39
N ILE A 108 17.62 9.04 -0.48
CA ILE A 108 16.20 9.15 -0.14
C ILE A 108 15.61 7.81 0.39
N PRO A 109 15.61 6.70 -0.37
CA PRO A 109 15.08 5.44 0.14
C PRO A 109 15.88 4.88 1.33
N LEU A 110 17.20 5.10 1.39
CA LEU A 110 18.02 4.67 2.52
C LEU A 110 17.63 5.42 3.81
N LEU A 111 17.54 6.75 3.74
CA LEU A 111 17.16 7.57 4.88
C LEU A 111 15.70 7.33 5.29
N THR A 112 14.79 7.09 4.34
CA THR A 112 13.41 6.70 4.66
C THR A 112 13.39 5.41 5.47
N SER A 113 14.14 4.39 5.05
CA SER A 113 14.27 3.13 5.79
C SER A 113 14.84 3.34 7.19
N LEU A 114 15.84 4.21 7.32
CA LEU A 114 16.44 4.55 8.60
C LEU A 114 15.46 5.31 9.51
N LEU A 115 14.68 6.24 8.96
CA LEU A 115 13.65 6.96 9.71
C LEU A 115 12.58 6.00 10.26
N CYS A 116 12.18 4.99 9.49
CA CYS A 116 11.25 3.96 9.95
C CYS A 116 11.80 3.19 11.16
N ARG A 117 13.10 2.88 11.17
CA ARG A 117 13.76 2.23 12.31
C ARG A 117 13.66 3.05 13.60
N PHE A 118 13.78 4.37 13.51
CA PHE A 118 13.62 5.25 14.64
C PHE A 118 12.16 5.46 15.05
N ALA A 119 11.27 5.62 14.08
CA ALA A 119 9.86 5.88 14.31
C ALA A 119 9.13 4.68 14.91
N ALA A 120 9.44 3.47 14.47
CA ALA A 120 8.77 2.23 14.89
C ALA A 120 9.15 1.78 16.32
N LYS A 121 10.07 2.43 17.02
CA LYS A 121 10.54 2.06 18.38
C LYS A 121 11.01 0.59 18.52
N ARG A 122 11.21 -0.15 17.40
CA ARG A 122 11.47 -1.59 17.36
C ARG A 122 12.80 -1.96 16.72
N ALA A 123 13.66 -0.98 16.43
CA ALA A 123 14.89 -1.20 15.66
C ALA A 123 14.69 -1.92 14.31
N SER A 124 13.48 -1.83 13.75
CA SER A 124 13.10 -2.49 12.50
C SER A 124 13.09 -1.53 11.33
N MET A 125 13.80 -1.88 10.27
CA MET A 125 13.63 -1.27 8.96
C MET A 125 12.63 -2.10 8.13
N TYR A 126 12.05 -1.52 7.09
CA TYR A 126 11.19 -2.30 6.20
C TYR A 126 11.90 -3.56 5.67
N SER A 127 13.20 -3.43 5.34
CA SER A 127 13.95 -4.51 4.69
C SER A 127 14.32 -5.68 5.58
N ASN A 128 14.27 -5.56 6.91
CA ASN A 128 14.57 -6.65 7.83
C ASN A 128 13.36 -7.09 8.69
N SER A 129 12.24 -6.38 8.60
CA SER A 129 10.99 -6.79 9.23
C SER A 129 10.36 -7.96 8.46
N ILE A 130 9.85 -8.95 9.19
CA ILE A 130 9.09 -10.07 8.61
C ILE A 130 7.66 -9.62 8.37
N LEU A 131 7.52 -8.71 7.41
CA LEU A 131 6.27 -8.06 6.99
C LEU A 131 6.25 -7.87 5.48
N THR A 132 5.06 -7.69 4.93
CA THR A 132 4.85 -7.39 3.50
C THR A 132 5.60 -6.15 3.03
N GLU A 133 5.78 -5.14 3.89
CA GLU A 133 6.52 -3.92 3.61
C GLU A 133 7.96 -4.19 3.15
N GLY A 134 8.56 -5.28 3.62
CA GLY A 134 9.92 -5.68 3.26
C GLY A 134 10.11 -5.86 1.76
N ILE A 135 9.14 -6.45 1.08
CA ILE A 135 9.18 -6.62 -0.38
C ILE A 135 8.37 -5.55 -1.11
N ALA A 136 7.24 -5.09 -0.57
CA ALA A 136 6.35 -4.16 -1.24
C ALA A 136 7.03 -2.82 -1.53
N THR A 137 7.78 -2.24 -0.59
CA THR A 137 8.52 -0.99 -0.80
C THR A 137 9.53 -1.13 -1.93
N SER A 138 10.27 -2.22 -1.97
CA SER A 138 11.27 -2.51 -3.00
C SER A 138 10.63 -2.70 -4.37
N LEU A 139 9.55 -3.46 -4.44
CA LEU A 139 8.77 -3.67 -5.66
C LEU A 139 8.14 -2.36 -6.15
N PHE A 140 7.67 -1.49 -5.25
CA PHE A 140 7.12 -0.18 -5.64
C PHE A 140 8.18 0.73 -6.25
N LEU A 141 9.42 0.74 -5.76
CA LEU A 141 10.52 1.46 -6.40
C LEU A 141 10.82 0.93 -7.80
N LEU A 142 10.81 -0.39 -7.99
CA LEU A 142 10.98 -1.00 -9.32
C LEU A 142 9.79 -0.71 -10.23
N PHE A 143 8.56 -0.81 -9.74
CA PHE A 143 7.35 -0.42 -10.46
C PHE A 143 7.46 1.02 -10.95
N SER A 144 7.79 1.96 -10.06
CA SER A 144 7.96 3.38 -10.37
C SER A 144 9.02 3.59 -11.46
N ARG A 145 10.15 2.93 -11.35
CA ARG A 145 11.21 3.00 -12.37
C ARG A 145 10.71 2.58 -13.75
N TYR A 146 9.98 1.46 -13.84
CA TYR A 146 9.51 0.95 -15.13
C TYR A 146 8.34 1.76 -15.68
N LEU A 147 7.44 2.24 -14.82
CA LEU A 147 6.33 3.07 -15.25
C LEU A 147 6.81 4.44 -15.77
N ILE A 148 7.78 5.06 -15.08
CA ILE A 148 8.41 6.31 -15.54
C ILE A 148 9.16 6.08 -16.87
N ASP A 149 9.86 4.96 -17.06
CA ASP A 149 10.50 4.61 -18.34
C ASP A 149 9.48 4.49 -19.48
N TYR A 150 8.32 3.88 -19.19
CA TYR A 150 7.20 3.85 -20.13
C TYR A 150 6.68 5.26 -20.43
N CYS A 151 6.44 6.08 -19.44
CA CYS A 151 5.96 7.45 -19.62
C CYS A 151 6.94 8.29 -20.46
N ILE A 152 8.25 8.15 -20.26
CA ILE A 152 9.27 8.89 -21.00
C ILE A 152 9.42 8.35 -22.43
N LYS A 153 9.57 7.04 -22.61
CA LYS A 153 10.01 6.40 -23.87
C LYS A 153 8.92 5.67 -24.66
N GLY A 154 7.76 5.39 -24.08
CA GLY A 154 6.70 4.60 -24.71
C GLY A 154 7.02 3.11 -24.89
N LYS A 155 8.02 2.58 -24.20
CA LYS A 155 8.45 1.18 -24.35
C LYS A 155 7.45 0.22 -23.74
N LYS A 156 6.76 -0.57 -24.59
CA LYS A 156 5.78 -1.58 -24.14
C LYS A 156 6.40 -2.59 -23.15
N LYS A 157 7.66 -2.99 -23.34
CA LYS A 157 8.35 -3.88 -22.39
C LYS A 157 8.39 -3.29 -20.99
N ALA A 158 8.66 -2.00 -20.85
CA ALA A 158 8.65 -1.33 -19.53
C ALA A 158 7.25 -1.32 -18.91
N LEU A 159 6.20 -1.08 -19.73
CA LEU A 159 4.82 -1.14 -19.28
C LEU A 159 4.43 -2.53 -18.76
N PHE A 160 4.69 -3.58 -19.54
CA PHE A 160 4.36 -4.95 -19.12
C PHE A 160 5.18 -5.39 -17.91
N THR A 161 6.43 -4.94 -17.78
CA THR A 161 7.21 -5.17 -16.56
C THR A 161 6.58 -4.44 -15.37
N ALA A 162 6.14 -3.19 -15.52
CA ALA A 162 5.43 -2.47 -14.47
C ALA A 162 4.11 -3.17 -14.10
N ALA A 163 3.33 -3.63 -15.09
CA ALA A 163 2.09 -4.38 -14.86
C ALA A 163 2.35 -5.69 -14.10
N PHE A 164 3.40 -6.43 -14.45
CA PHE A 164 3.79 -7.64 -13.71
C PHE A 164 4.20 -7.34 -12.26
N ILE A 165 4.96 -6.26 -12.04
CA ILE A 165 5.33 -5.85 -10.67
C ILE A 165 4.08 -5.38 -9.92
N SER A 166 3.13 -4.71 -10.56
CA SER A 166 1.84 -4.34 -9.96
C SER A 166 1.03 -5.58 -9.53
N PHE A 167 1.01 -6.63 -10.36
CA PHE A 167 0.42 -7.92 -9.99
C PHE A 167 1.08 -8.51 -8.72
N LEU A 168 2.41 -8.53 -8.64
CA LEU A 168 3.12 -8.99 -7.46
C LEU A 168 2.80 -8.14 -6.22
N LEU A 169 2.73 -6.82 -6.39
CA LEU A 169 2.41 -5.88 -5.31
C LEU A 169 1.01 -6.10 -4.75
N ILE A 170 -0.01 -6.24 -5.58
CA ILE A 170 -1.39 -6.50 -5.14
C ILE A 170 -1.49 -7.88 -4.47
N SER A 171 -0.79 -8.89 -4.99
CA SER A 171 -0.74 -10.22 -4.39
C SER A 171 0.06 -10.26 -3.07
N THR A 172 0.78 -9.18 -2.75
CA THR A 172 1.50 -9.01 -1.48
C THR A 172 0.65 -8.24 -0.47
N ARG A 173 -0.08 -7.22 -0.95
CA ARG A 173 -0.82 -6.28 -0.11
C ARG A 173 -1.88 -5.56 -0.94
N LYS A 174 -3.14 -5.67 -0.53
CA LYS A 174 -4.30 -5.13 -1.25
C LYS A 174 -4.23 -3.63 -1.51
N GLN A 175 -3.72 -2.87 -0.54
CA GLN A 175 -3.50 -1.42 -0.67
C GLN A 175 -2.62 -1.04 -1.88
N MET A 176 -1.85 -1.98 -2.44
CA MET A 176 -1.05 -1.73 -3.64
C MET A 176 -1.89 -1.61 -4.93
N VAL A 177 -3.22 -1.63 -4.83
CA VAL A 177 -4.15 -1.25 -5.93
C VAL A 177 -3.82 0.15 -6.47
N ILE A 178 -3.19 1.03 -5.68
CA ILE A 178 -2.64 2.31 -6.14
C ILE A 178 -1.79 2.17 -7.40
N THR A 179 -1.08 1.05 -7.55
CA THR A 179 -0.23 0.81 -8.73
C THR A 179 -1.04 0.58 -10.00
N VAL A 180 -2.25 0.02 -9.90
CA VAL A 180 -3.17 -0.12 -11.03
C VAL A 180 -3.69 1.25 -11.45
N LEU A 181 -4.05 2.11 -10.51
CA LEU A 181 -4.51 3.47 -10.80
C LEU A 181 -3.41 4.31 -11.48
N LEU A 182 -2.16 4.15 -11.04
CA LEU A 182 -1.00 4.75 -11.69
C LEU A 182 -0.76 4.19 -13.10
N LEU A 183 -0.91 2.87 -13.31
CA LEU A 183 -0.84 2.24 -14.63
C LEU A 183 -1.92 2.76 -15.57
N ILE A 184 -3.17 2.81 -15.12
CA ILE A 184 -4.32 3.35 -15.87
C ILE A 184 -3.99 4.77 -16.31
N SER A 185 -3.60 5.62 -15.38
CA SER A 185 -3.26 7.02 -15.64
C SER A 185 -2.15 7.18 -16.68
N ALA A 186 -1.09 6.37 -16.58
CA ALA A 186 0.03 6.39 -17.52
C ALA A 186 -0.37 5.91 -18.93
N ILE A 187 -1.18 4.84 -19.02
CA ILE A 187 -1.66 4.31 -20.31
C ILE A 187 -2.60 5.31 -20.97
N VAL A 188 -3.56 5.87 -20.23
CA VAL A 188 -4.51 6.85 -20.74
C VAL A 188 -3.78 8.10 -21.23
N TRP A 189 -2.92 8.67 -20.39
CA TRP A 189 -2.12 9.84 -20.76
C TRP A 189 -1.30 9.60 -22.03
N ARG A 190 -0.61 8.48 -22.11
CA ARG A 190 0.24 8.15 -23.25
C ARG A 190 -0.59 7.94 -24.53
N SER A 191 -1.74 7.28 -24.41
CA SER A 191 -2.66 6.99 -25.53
C SER A 191 -3.26 8.27 -26.12
N ILE A 192 -3.58 9.24 -25.27
CA ILE A 192 -4.06 10.57 -25.70
C ILE A 192 -2.93 11.31 -26.42
N ARG A 193 -1.72 11.34 -25.83
CA ARG A 193 -0.56 12.02 -26.41
C ARG A 193 -0.17 11.46 -27.77
N GLU A 194 -0.23 10.14 -27.95
CA GLU A 194 0.14 9.45 -29.21
C GLU A 194 -1.05 9.33 -30.17
N LYS A 195 -2.24 9.79 -29.80
CA LYS A 195 -3.48 9.65 -30.58
C LYS A 195 -3.81 8.18 -30.92
N THR A 196 -3.50 7.26 -30.00
CA THR A 196 -3.67 5.80 -30.16
C THR A 196 -4.70 5.25 -29.18
N VAL A 197 -5.80 5.97 -28.94
CA VAL A 197 -6.79 5.67 -27.88
C VAL A 197 -7.33 4.24 -27.96
N LYS A 198 -7.70 3.74 -29.16
CA LYS A 198 -8.21 2.35 -29.33
C LYS A 198 -7.18 1.30 -28.90
N LYS A 199 -5.90 1.49 -29.27
CA LYS A 199 -4.82 0.57 -28.85
C LYS A 199 -4.54 0.71 -27.35
N GLY A 200 -4.60 1.93 -26.83
CA GLY A 200 -4.46 2.20 -25.41
C GLY A 200 -5.53 1.51 -24.59
N LEU A 201 -6.79 1.58 -25.00
CA LEU A 201 -7.89 0.89 -24.34
C LEU A 201 -7.70 -0.62 -24.31
N LEU A 202 -7.29 -1.23 -25.42
CA LEU A 202 -6.98 -2.67 -25.48
C LEU A 202 -5.85 -3.04 -24.49
N ILE A 203 -4.75 -2.27 -24.48
CA ILE A 203 -3.62 -2.51 -23.57
C ILE A 203 -4.07 -2.34 -22.11
N LEU A 204 -4.87 -1.33 -21.82
CA LEU A 204 -5.45 -1.09 -20.50
C LEU A 204 -6.30 -2.29 -20.05
N THR A 205 -7.22 -2.74 -20.89
CA THR A 205 -8.06 -3.90 -20.59
C THR A 205 -7.22 -5.15 -20.32
N VAL A 206 -6.21 -5.43 -21.16
CA VAL A 206 -5.31 -6.58 -20.95
C VAL A 206 -4.53 -6.47 -19.64
N CYS A 207 -4.00 -5.30 -19.31
CA CYS A 207 -3.26 -5.11 -18.06
C CYS A 207 -4.17 -5.26 -16.84
N VAL A 208 -5.32 -4.59 -16.81
CA VAL A 208 -6.23 -4.60 -15.64
C VAL A 208 -6.83 -5.98 -15.45
N LEU A 209 -7.36 -6.60 -16.51
CA LEU A 209 -7.88 -7.97 -16.41
C LEU A 209 -6.79 -8.97 -16.06
N GLY A 210 -5.59 -8.83 -16.66
CA GLY A 210 -4.47 -9.72 -16.37
C GLY A 210 -4.01 -9.64 -14.92
N ILE A 211 -3.93 -8.43 -14.34
CA ILE A 211 -3.60 -8.24 -12.94
C ILE A 211 -4.71 -8.80 -12.04
N GLY A 212 -5.97 -8.42 -12.28
CA GLY A 212 -7.10 -8.84 -11.44
C GLY A 212 -7.31 -10.35 -11.47
N THR A 213 -7.40 -10.95 -12.69
CA THR A 213 -7.55 -12.41 -12.84
C THR A 213 -6.33 -13.15 -12.30
N GLY A 214 -5.12 -12.65 -12.56
CA GLY A 214 -3.88 -13.25 -12.06
C GLY A 214 -3.82 -13.27 -10.55
N SER A 215 -4.14 -12.17 -9.87
CA SER A 215 -4.18 -12.09 -8.40
C SER A 215 -5.25 -13.00 -7.82
N TYR A 216 -6.44 -13.03 -8.41
CA TYR A 216 -7.52 -13.93 -8.00
C TYR A 216 -7.11 -15.41 -8.11
N LEU A 217 -6.55 -15.81 -9.26
CA LEU A 217 -6.12 -17.19 -9.47
C LEU A 217 -4.96 -17.59 -8.57
N LEU A 218 -4.01 -16.69 -8.34
CA LEU A 218 -2.90 -16.95 -7.41
C LEU A 218 -3.41 -17.20 -6.00
N ASP A 219 -4.32 -16.36 -5.53
CA ASP A 219 -4.91 -16.45 -4.20
C ASP A 219 -5.71 -17.76 -4.03
N CYS A 220 -6.64 -18.05 -4.93
CA CYS A 220 -7.41 -19.29 -4.90
C CYS A 220 -6.51 -20.54 -5.01
N SER A 221 -5.46 -20.49 -5.85
CA SER A 221 -4.53 -21.62 -6.00
C SER A 221 -3.69 -21.82 -4.74
N TYR A 222 -3.23 -20.74 -4.12
CA TYR A 222 -2.52 -20.80 -2.85
C TYR A 222 -3.37 -21.42 -1.76
N ASN A 223 -4.62 -20.96 -1.59
CA ASN A 223 -5.54 -21.50 -0.59
C ASN A 223 -5.88 -22.97 -0.89
N TYR A 224 -6.01 -23.34 -2.16
CA TYR A 224 -6.18 -24.75 -2.54
C TYR A 224 -5.00 -25.60 -2.12
N CYS A 225 -3.76 -25.16 -2.38
CA CYS A 225 -2.55 -25.91 -2.02
C CYS A 225 -2.32 -26.00 -0.50
N VAL A 226 -2.66 -24.96 0.26
CA VAL A 226 -2.40 -24.90 1.71
C VAL A 226 -3.55 -25.46 2.53
N ARG A 227 -4.81 -25.28 2.08
CA ARG A 227 -6.04 -25.57 2.84
C ARG A 227 -7.01 -26.53 2.14
N GLY A 228 -6.75 -26.92 0.90
CA GLY A 228 -7.64 -27.77 0.09
C GLY A 228 -8.91 -27.06 -0.41
N SER A 229 -9.05 -25.74 -0.19
CA SER A 229 -10.22 -24.95 -0.62
C SER A 229 -9.84 -23.95 -1.69
N PHE A 230 -10.46 -24.03 -2.88
CA PHE A 230 -10.26 -23.07 -3.97
C PHE A 230 -11.10 -21.81 -3.71
N SER A 231 -10.63 -20.95 -2.82
CA SER A 231 -11.30 -19.72 -2.39
C SER A 231 -10.27 -18.61 -2.17
N ARG A 232 -10.73 -17.37 -2.16
CA ARG A 232 -9.90 -16.21 -1.80
C ARG A 232 -9.58 -16.21 -0.32
N HIS A 233 -8.59 -15.41 0.06
CA HIS A 233 -8.33 -15.09 1.46
C HIS A 233 -9.54 -14.39 2.10
N ALA A 234 -9.68 -14.50 3.41
CA ALA A 234 -10.69 -13.82 4.21
C ALA A 234 -10.25 -12.36 4.54
N ASN A 235 -11.16 -11.58 5.07
CA ASN A 235 -10.92 -10.20 5.53
C ASN A 235 -10.64 -9.17 4.43
N ASP A 236 -11.24 -9.39 3.27
CA ASP A 236 -11.11 -8.48 2.13
C ASP A 236 -11.70 -7.07 2.39
N ASP A 237 -12.68 -6.96 3.29
CA ASP A 237 -13.51 -5.76 3.48
C ASP A 237 -13.19 -4.96 4.74
N ARG A 238 -12.20 -5.37 5.54
CA ARG A 238 -11.85 -4.80 6.86
C ARG A 238 -11.56 -3.30 6.86
N PHE A 239 -11.23 -2.68 5.74
CA PHE A 239 -11.01 -1.24 5.67
C PHE A 239 -12.29 -0.44 5.41
N ILE A 240 -13.25 -1.05 4.72
CA ILE A 240 -14.51 -0.40 4.35
C ILE A 240 -15.46 -0.42 5.52
N ASP A 241 -15.52 -1.54 6.27
CA ASP A 241 -16.42 -1.71 7.41
C ASP A 241 -16.21 -0.65 8.49
N THR A 242 -14.98 -0.43 8.89
CA THR A 242 -14.63 0.55 9.91
C THR A 242 -15.07 1.96 9.53
N VAL A 243 -14.87 2.35 8.27
CA VAL A 243 -15.31 3.66 7.78
C VAL A 243 -16.83 3.75 7.69
N VAL A 244 -17.50 2.65 7.31
CA VAL A 244 -18.97 2.57 7.26
C VAL A 244 -19.56 2.71 8.66
N ILE A 245 -19.06 1.95 9.64
CA ILE A 245 -19.51 2.05 11.05
C ILE A 245 -19.22 3.45 11.60
N TYR A 246 -18.02 4.00 11.37
CA TYR A 246 -17.67 5.36 11.80
C TYR A 246 -18.63 6.42 11.30
N ALA A 247 -19.10 6.30 10.07
CA ALA A 247 -19.98 7.26 9.42
C ALA A 247 -21.48 6.93 9.54
N SER A 248 -21.86 5.81 10.20
CA SER A 248 -23.25 5.40 10.36
C SER A 248 -23.97 6.20 11.47
N GLU A 249 -25.28 6.18 11.38
CA GLU A 249 -26.24 6.63 12.40
C GLU A 249 -27.12 5.45 12.81
N LYS A 250 -27.76 5.52 13.96
CA LYS A 250 -28.53 4.39 14.50
C LYS A 250 -29.65 3.96 13.54
N GLU A 251 -30.28 4.92 12.89
CA GLU A 251 -31.39 4.73 11.95
C GLU A 251 -30.98 3.98 10.69
N ASP A 252 -29.70 4.04 10.30
CA ASP A 252 -29.19 3.30 9.12
C ASP A 252 -29.36 1.78 9.30
N GLY A 253 -29.39 1.28 10.54
CA GLY A 253 -29.63 -0.13 10.86
C GLY A 253 -30.97 -0.67 10.36
N GLU A 254 -31.98 0.20 10.14
CA GLU A 254 -33.28 -0.21 9.59
C GLU A 254 -33.18 -0.79 8.17
N ALA A 255 -32.11 -0.43 7.43
CA ALA A 255 -31.84 -0.97 6.10
C ALA A 255 -31.40 -2.45 6.12
N ILE A 256 -30.96 -2.96 7.27
CA ILE A 256 -30.51 -4.36 7.43
C ILE A 256 -31.74 -5.27 7.54
N LYS A 257 -31.91 -6.15 6.57
CA LYS A 257 -33.11 -6.99 6.44
C LYS A 257 -33.14 -8.19 7.40
N ARG A 258 -31.98 -8.72 7.77
CA ARG A 258 -31.84 -9.86 8.68
C ARG A 258 -31.84 -9.36 10.11
N ASP A 259 -32.74 -9.88 10.92
CA ASP A 259 -32.91 -9.44 12.32
C ASP A 259 -31.64 -9.69 13.14
N ASP A 260 -31.02 -10.85 13.00
CA ASP A 260 -29.76 -11.20 13.68
C ASP A 260 -28.58 -10.29 13.29
N THR A 261 -28.48 -9.96 12.01
CA THR A 261 -27.43 -9.04 11.52
C THR A 261 -27.70 -7.61 11.97
N ARG A 262 -28.98 -7.20 12.06
CA ARG A 262 -29.37 -5.89 12.56
C ARG A 262 -29.08 -5.76 14.06
N GLU A 263 -29.45 -6.74 14.87
CA GLU A 263 -29.15 -6.77 16.32
C GLU A 263 -27.63 -6.69 16.56
N LEU A 264 -26.85 -7.40 15.76
CA LEU A 264 -25.39 -7.35 15.82
C LEU A 264 -24.85 -5.95 15.47
N PHE A 265 -25.36 -5.32 14.41
CA PHE A 265 -25.01 -3.93 14.06
C PHE A 265 -25.39 -2.96 15.18
N GLU A 266 -26.59 -3.04 15.72
CA GLU A 266 -27.07 -2.17 16.81
C GLU A 266 -26.17 -2.29 18.04
N SER A 267 -25.76 -3.50 18.40
CA SER A 267 -24.84 -3.74 19.53
C SER A 267 -23.46 -3.10 19.28
N ILE A 268 -22.91 -3.25 18.06
CA ILE A 268 -21.64 -2.64 17.67
C ILE A 268 -21.76 -1.11 17.68
N TYR A 269 -22.85 -0.59 17.13
CA TYR A 269 -23.13 0.84 17.08
C TYR A 269 -23.20 1.45 18.49
N GLU A 270 -23.96 0.83 19.42
CA GLU A 270 -24.11 1.31 20.80
C GLU A 270 -22.76 1.39 21.54
N ILE A 271 -21.90 0.38 21.41
CA ILE A 271 -20.55 0.42 21.99
C ILE A 271 -19.73 1.59 21.42
N CYS A 272 -19.79 1.78 20.08
CA CYS A 272 -19.05 2.86 19.43
C CYS A 272 -19.60 4.24 19.79
N ASP A 273 -20.92 4.37 19.97
CA ASP A 273 -21.58 5.63 20.33
C ASP A 273 -21.29 6.01 21.78
N GLU A 274 -21.44 5.07 22.72
CA GLU A 274 -21.09 5.27 24.14
C GLU A 274 -19.60 5.62 24.32
N GLY A 275 -18.73 5.03 23.49
CA GLY A 275 -17.29 5.34 23.46
C GLY A 275 -16.94 6.69 22.82
N GLY A 276 -17.93 7.33 22.17
CA GLY A 276 -17.71 8.59 21.42
C GLY A 276 -16.84 8.40 20.18
N TYR A 277 -16.84 7.21 19.56
CA TYR A 277 -15.95 6.86 18.43
C TYR A 277 -16.52 7.27 17.08
N LEU A 278 -17.83 7.57 17.00
CA LEU A 278 -18.53 7.82 15.76
C LEU A 278 -18.35 9.26 15.25
N MET A 279 -18.60 9.45 13.96
CA MET A 279 -18.38 10.72 13.24
C MET A 279 -19.13 11.91 13.86
N HIS A 280 -20.31 11.71 14.43
CA HIS A 280 -21.11 12.77 15.04
C HIS A 280 -20.48 13.33 16.32
N SER A 281 -19.63 12.56 17.00
CA SER A 281 -18.83 12.99 18.17
C SER A 281 -17.60 13.80 17.79
N ALA A 282 -17.23 13.84 16.51
CA ALA A 282 -16.09 14.59 16.03
C ALA A 282 -16.33 16.11 15.98
N GLY A 283 -15.26 16.89 16.03
CA GLY A 283 -15.29 18.35 15.83
C GLY A 283 -15.78 18.74 14.43
N GLN A 284 -16.10 20.04 14.27
CA GLN A 284 -16.75 20.55 13.04
C GLN A 284 -15.82 20.69 11.83
N GLY A 285 -14.51 20.86 12.05
CA GLY A 285 -13.52 21.05 10.98
C GLY A 285 -13.11 19.76 10.30
N TRP A 286 -12.63 19.84 9.06
CA TRP A 286 -12.09 18.68 8.32
C TRP A 286 -10.90 18.02 9.05
N TYR A 287 -10.08 18.83 9.70
CA TYR A 287 -8.92 18.36 10.44
C TYR A 287 -9.33 17.59 11.70
N GLU A 288 -10.28 18.13 12.46
CA GLU A 288 -10.80 17.52 13.69
C GLU A 288 -11.49 16.18 13.37
N ARG A 289 -12.31 16.12 12.30
CA ARG A 289 -12.96 14.86 11.90
C ARG A 289 -11.97 13.80 11.44
N SER A 290 -10.98 14.18 10.62
CA SER A 290 -9.97 13.24 10.19
C SER A 290 -9.04 12.80 11.32
N ALA A 291 -8.74 13.67 12.26
CA ALA A 291 -7.97 13.32 13.47
C ALA A 291 -8.75 12.34 14.35
N HIS A 292 -10.04 12.64 14.59
CA HIS A 292 -10.93 11.80 15.34
C HIS A 292 -11.06 10.39 14.73
N PHE A 293 -11.27 10.29 13.42
CA PHE A 293 -11.28 9.00 12.73
C PHE A 293 -9.98 8.23 12.95
N GLY A 294 -8.83 8.90 12.81
CA GLY A 294 -7.53 8.25 13.00
C GLY A 294 -7.25 7.86 14.46
N ASP A 295 -7.77 8.59 15.42
CA ASP A 295 -7.58 8.31 16.85
C ASP A 295 -8.45 7.12 17.32
N TYR A 296 -9.63 6.94 16.75
CA TYR A 296 -10.59 5.90 17.12
C TYR A 296 -10.71 4.73 16.13
N TYR A 297 -9.90 4.73 15.05
CA TYR A 297 -9.92 3.67 14.04
C TYR A 297 -9.72 2.27 14.66
N ASP A 298 -8.68 2.12 15.49
CA ASP A 298 -8.37 0.85 16.15
C ASP A 298 -9.46 0.46 17.18
N CYS A 299 -10.04 1.44 17.90
CA CYS A 299 -11.13 1.20 18.84
C CYS A 299 -12.37 0.64 18.16
N ILE A 300 -12.72 1.19 16.97
CA ILE A 300 -13.84 0.68 16.18
C ILE A 300 -13.51 -0.69 15.60
N GLN A 301 -12.37 -0.82 14.92
CA GLN A 301 -12.04 -2.02 14.15
C GLN A 301 -11.61 -3.18 15.04
N ILE A 302 -10.58 -2.95 15.89
CA ILE A 302 -9.87 -4.02 16.60
C ILE A 302 -10.56 -4.32 17.94
N ASP A 303 -11.03 -3.26 18.63
CA ASP A 303 -11.56 -3.44 19.99
C ASP A 303 -13.07 -3.71 20.01
N THR A 304 -13.82 -3.34 18.94
CA THR A 304 -15.29 -3.45 18.92
C THR A 304 -15.80 -4.34 17.78
N LEU A 305 -15.65 -3.92 16.52
CA LEU A 305 -16.33 -4.55 15.37
C LEU A 305 -15.90 -6.01 15.17
N TRP A 306 -14.61 -6.27 15.07
CA TRP A 306 -14.13 -7.62 14.81
C TRP A 306 -14.36 -8.57 15.98
N PRO A 307 -14.08 -8.22 17.23
CA PRO A 307 -14.43 -9.08 18.35
C PRO A 307 -15.93 -9.41 18.44
N ALA A 308 -16.82 -8.44 18.18
CA ALA A 308 -18.25 -8.68 18.20
C ALA A 308 -18.69 -9.66 17.09
N LEU A 309 -18.22 -9.47 15.86
CA LEU A 309 -18.50 -10.38 14.74
C LEU A 309 -17.95 -11.79 15.01
N GLU A 310 -16.68 -11.89 15.42
CA GLU A 310 -16.05 -13.19 15.71
C GLU A 310 -16.73 -13.92 16.88
N GLN A 311 -17.06 -13.21 17.95
CA GLN A 311 -17.75 -13.79 19.10
C GLN A 311 -19.13 -14.31 18.68
N TYR A 312 -19.90 -13.49 17.96
CA TYR A 312 -21.23 -13.89 17.48
C TYR A 312 -21.15 -15.16 16.63
N VAL A 313 -20.21 -15.21 15.67
CA VAL A 313 -20.08 -16.38 14.80
C VAL A 313 -19.63 -17.62 15.57
N ARG A 314 -18.71 -17.52 16.53
CA ARG A 314 -18.26 -18.65 17.35
C ARG A 314 -19.36 -19.19 18.28
N GLU A 315 -20.29 -18.34 18.69
CA GLU A 315 -21.43 -18.77 19.55
C GLU A 315 -22.54 -19.47 18.76
N HIS A 316 -22.68 -19.17 17.45
CA HIS A 316 -23.80 -19.65 16.64
C HIS A 316 -23.41 -20.68 15.57
N TYR A 317 -22.12 -20.84 15.27
CA TYR A 317 -21.63 -21.71 14.21
C TYR A 317 -20.49 -22.60 14.68
N GLU A 318 -20.49 -23.83 14.17
CA GLU A 318 -19.40 -24.79 14.37
C GLU A 318 -18.56 -24.89 13.08
N GLY A 319 -17.24 -25.00 13.21
CA GLY A 319 -16.33 -25.16 12.06
C GLY A 319 -14.87 -24.93 12.42
N ASP A 320 -14.01 -25.12 11.43
CA ASP A 320 -12.62 -24.71 11.56
C ASP A 320 -12.49 -23.18 11.44
N ASN A 321 -11.35 -22.64 11.88
CA ASN A 321 -11.12 -21.19 11.86
C ASN A 321 -11.32 -20.57 10.46
N ALA A 322 -10.93 -21.27 9.39
CA ALA A 322 -11.05 -20.75 8.04
C ALA A 322 -12.51 -20.65 7.58
N SER A 323 -13.34 -21.59 7.99
CA SER A 323 -14.79 -21.58 7.71
C SER A 323 -15.49 -20.49 8.52
N LEU A 324 -15.15 -20.34 9.81
CA LEU A 324 -15.70 -19.31 10.68
C LEU A 324 -15.34 -17.90 10.21
N GLU A 325 -14.08 -17.65 9.80
CA GLU A 325 -13.67 -16.35 9.25
C GLU A 325 -14.48 -15.97 8.00
N LYS A 326 -14.82 -16.92 7.14
CA LYS A 326 -15.70 -16.64 5.98
C LYS A 326 -17.12 -16.25 6.38
N ILE A 327 -17.65 -16.88 7.43
CA ILE A 327 -18.97 -16.51 7.96
C ILE A 327 -18.92 -15.10 8.56
N VAL A 328 -17.83 -14.74 9.24
CA VAL A 328 -17.60 -13.37 9.72
C VAL A 328 -17.58 -12.38 8.55
N ASP A 329 -16.87 -12.68 7.46
CA ASP A 329 -16.86 -11.84 6.27
C ASP A 329 -18.26 -11.71 5.65
N ASP A 330 -19.07 -12.78 5.64
CA ASP A 330 -20.45 -12.73 5.11
C ASP A 330 -21.35 -11.80 5.93
N TYR A 331 -21.27 -11.84 7.27
CA TYR A 331 -22.00 -10.91 8.14
C TYR A 331 -21.54 -9.47 7.92
N ASN A 332 -20.23 -9.27 7.88
CA ASN A 332 -19.64 -7.96 7.61
C ASN A 332 -20.09 -7.39 6.27
N ALA A 333 -20.04 -8.19 5.21
CA ALA A 333 -20.50 -7.78 3.88
C ALA A 333 -21.99 -7.43 3.86
N GLN A 334 -22.84 -8.15 4.60
CA GLN A 334 -24.26 -7.84 4.72
C GLN A 334 -24.49 -6.49 5.37
N ILE A 335 -23.76 -6.17 6.45
CA ILE A 335 -23.82 -4.86 7.12
C ILE A 335 -23.39 -3.76 6.14
N ILE A 336 -22.23 -3.89 5.52
CA ILE A 336 -21.70 -2.88 4.58
C ILE A 336 -22.67 -2.62 3.44
N VAL A 337 -23.17 -3.69 2.79
CA VAL A 337 -24.06 -3.56 1.61
C VAL A 337 -25.39 -2.92 1.99
N ALA A 338 -25.93 -3.25 3.16
CA ALA A 338 -27.19 -2.68 3.61
C ALA A 338 -27.06 -1.19 3.95
N LEU A 339 -26.00 -0.81 4.68
CA LEU A 339 -25.79 0.58 5.13
C LEU A 339 -25.30 1.51 4.02
N MET A 340 -24.61 0.97 2.99
CA MET A 340 -23.90 1.77 1.99
C MET A 340 -24.75 2.87 1.33
N PRO A 341 -26.03 2.65 0.90
CA PRO A 341 -26.81 3.68 0.25
C PRO A 341 -27.03 4.94 1.12
N ASP A 342 -27.28 4.75 2.42
CA ASP A 342 -27.63 5.83 3.34
C ASP A 342 -26.37 6.50 3.90
N VAL A 343 -25.31 5.74 4.11
CA VAL A 343 -24.02 6.20 4.65
C VAL A 343 -23.15 6.86 3.57
N PHE A 344 -23.36 6.57 2.28
CA PHE A 344 -22.48 7.01 1.19
C PHE A 344 -22.16 8.52 1.17
N PRO A 345 -23.10 9.45 1.39
CA PRO A 345 -22.79 10.89 1.43
C PRO A 345 -21.83 11.25 2.58
N ARG A 346 -21.99 10.59 3.74
CA ARG A 346 -21.12 10.77 4.91
C ARG A 346 -19.74 10.15 4.67
N LEU A 347 -19.68 8.98 4.02
CA LEU A 347 -18.42 8.37 3.58
C LEU A 347 -17.61 9.27 2.67
N MET A 348 -18.28 9.91 1.69
CA MET A 348 -17.61 10.85 0.79
C MET A 348 -17.03 12.06 1.53
N ARG A 349 -17.66 12.48 2.62
CA ARG A 349 -17.13 13.53 3.49
C ARG A 349 -15.91 13.05 4.27
N VAL A 350 -15.97 11.87 4.90
CA VAL A 350 -14.82 11.26 5.58
C VAL A 350 -13.65 11.08 4.62
N PHE A 351 -13.93 10.59 3.42
CA PHE A 351 -12.94 10.44 2.36
C PHE A 351 -12.27 11.78 2.01
N ALA A 352 -13.05 12.83 1.79
CA ALA A 352 -12.52 14.17 1.46
C ALA A 352 -11.66 14.73 2.60
N ASP A 353 -12.11 14.60 3.85
CA ASP A 353 -11.37 15.03 5.03
C ASP A 353 -10.05 14.26 5.17
N ASN A 354 -10.06 12.95 4.96
CA ASN A 354 -8.86 12.11 5.02
C ASN A 354 -7.88 12.40 3.88
N VAL A 355 -8.37 12.67 2.66
CA VAL A 355 -7.52 13.09 1.54
C VAL A 355 -6.81 14.40 1.86
N LEU A 356 -7.54 15.41 2.37
CA LEU A 356 -6.95 16.69 2.76
C LEU A 356 -5.89 16.50 3.86
N ASN A 357 -6.20 15.71 4.88
CA ASN A 357 -5.26 15.40 5.95
C ASN A 357 -4.03 14.64 5.45
N GLY A 358 -4.22 13.64 4.60
CA GLY A 358 -3.13 12.87 4.00
C GLY A 358 -2.22 13.73 3.13
N MET A 359 -2.78 14.66 2.33
CA MET A 359 -1.98 15.62 1.57
C MET A 359 -1.10 16.47 2.49
N VAL A 360 -1.64 16.98 3.59
CA VAL A 360 -0.87 17.75 4.57
C VAL A 360 0.21 16.89 5.22
N THR A 361 -0.13 15.70 5.70
CA THR A 361 0.80 14.82 6.43
C THR A 361 1.90 14.24 5.57
N THR A 362 1.73 14.19 4.26
CA THR A 362 2.80 13.82 3.30
C THR A 362 3.96 14.83 3.30
N VAL A 363 3.68 16.10 3.58
CA VAL A 363 4.68 17.18 3.58
C VAL A 363 5.17 17.49 4.99
N ALA A 364 4.27 17.50 5.98
CA ALA A 364 4.56 17.92 7.33
C ALA A 364 3.71 17.20 8.37
N LYS A 365 4.20 17.16 9.62
CA LYS A 365 3.45 16.57 10.74
C LYS A 365 2.21 17.43 11.08
N LYS A 366 1.15 16.79 11.57
CA LYS A 366 -0.13 17.41 11.99
C LYS A 366 0.06 18.53 13.02
N THR A 367 0.14 19.76 12.59
CA THR A 367 -0.03 20.95 13.44
C THR A 367 -0.62 22.07 12.58
N PRO A 368 -1.45 22.99 13.14
CA PRO A 368 -2.07 24.06 12.35
C PRO A 368 -1.08 24.94 11.55
N VAL A 369 0.09 25.21 12.12
CA VAL A 369 1.15 25.98 11.45
C VAL A 369 1.70 25.21 10.24
N LEU A 370 1.89 23.91 10.38
CA LEU A 370 2.44 23.07 9.32
C LEU A 370 1.44 22.77 8.19
N VAL A 371 0.14 22.94 8.44
CA VAL A 371 -0.88 22.91 7.37
C VAL A 371 -0.59 24.00 6.33
N TRP A 372 -0.37 25.22 6.78
CA TRP A 372 -0.04 26.34 5.88
C TRP A 372 1.30 26.12 5.17
N TYR A 373 2.29 25.57 5.87
CA TYR A 373 3.55 25.19 5.24
C TYR A 373 3.33 24.18 4.11
N SER A 374 2.51 23.15 4.31
CA SER A 374 2.19 22.16 3.27
C SER A 374 1.50 22.78 2.07
N VAL A 375 0.54 23.68 2.29
CA VAL A 375 -0.12 24.44 1.21
C VAL A 375 0.89 25.22 0.39
N VAL A 376 1.81 25.94 1.03
CA VAL A 376 2.88 26.70 0.36
C VAL A 376 3.77 25.75 -0.45
N VAL A 377 4.16 24.61 0.10
CA VAL A 377 4.98 23.61 -0.61
C VAL A 377 4.29 23.10 -1.88
N TYR A 378 2.99 22.75 -1.81
CA TYR A 378 2.22 22.32 -3.00
C TYR A 378 2.07 23.43 -4.03
N ILE A 379 1.78 24.67 -3.61
CA ILE A 379 1.71 25.82 -4.52
C ILE A 379 3.04 26.00 -5.22
N LEU A 380 4.15 26.03 -4.49
CA LEU A 380 5.50 26.15 -5.06
C LEU A 380 5.82 25.00 -6.03
N TYR A 381 5.47 23.77 -5.66
CA TYR A 381 5.65 22.62 -6.52
C TYR A 381 4.92 22.76 -7.85
N ILE A 382 3.64 23.14 -7.80
CA ILE A 382 2.81 23.35 -9.00
C ILE A 382 3.33 24.52 -9.84
N VAL A 383 3.70 25.64 -9.23
CA VAL A 383 4.24 26.81 -9.92
C VAL A 383 5.56 26.46 -10.62
N LEU A 384 6.46 25.75 -9.94
CA LEU A 384 7.71 25.30 -10.52
C LEU A 384 7.50 24.32 -11.68
N LEU A 385 6.56 23.37 -11.53
CA LEU A 385 6.19 22.44 -12.58
C LEU A 385 5.63 23.18 -13.82
N ILE A 386 4.67 24.08 -13.64
CA ILE A 386 4.08 24.87 -14.74
C ILE A 386 5.16 25.71 -15.41
N THR A 387 6.01 26.38 -14.64
CA THR A 387 7.10 27.19 -15.16
C THR A 387 8.09 26.36 -15.96
N HIS A 388 8.45 25.17 -15.45
CA HIS A 388 9.34 24.25 -16.15
C HIS A 388 8.71 23.77 -17.47
N VAL A 389 7.45 23.37 -17.45
CA VAL A 389 6.72 22.89 -18.65
C VAL A 389 6.59 24.00 -19.69
N LYS A 390 6.33 25.26 -19.29
CA LYS A 390 6.27 26.40 -20.22
C LYS A 390 7.60 26.68 -20.89
N ARG A 391 8.73 26.49 -20.19
CA ARG A 391 10.08 26.76 -20.70
C ARG A 391 10.69 25.61 -21.51
N ASN A 392 10.50 24.38 -21.06
CA ASN A 392 11.21 23.21 -21.56
C ASN A 392 10.30 22.17 -22.22
N GLY A 393 8.98 22.41 -22.18
CA GLY A 393 7.99 21.41 -22.58
C GLY A 393 7.87 20.28 -21.56
N LEU A 394 7.13 19.23 -21.94
CA LEU A 394 6.89 18.04 -21.10
C LEU A 394 8.07 17.05 -21.26
N ASP A 395 9.20 17.36 -20.68
CA ASP A 395 10.41 16.55 -20.66
C ASP A 395 10.40 15.48 -19.53
N GLY A 396 11.48 14.71 -19.40
CA GLY A 396 11.58 13.65 -18.38
C GLY A 396 11.50 14.17 -16.94
N ARG A 397 11.91 15.43 -16.68
CA ARG A 397 11.80 16.05 -15.34
C ARG A 397 10.36 16.40 -15.02
N ALA A 398 9.65 16.99 -15.98
CA ALA A 398 8.23 17.29 -15.84
C ALA A 398 7.41 16.02 -15.65
N ILE A 399 7.70 14.94 -16.40
CA ILE A 399 7.05 13.64 -16.26
C ILE A 399 7.29 13.06 -14.86
N LEU A 400 8.51 13.11 -14.35
CA LEU A 400 8.82 12.66 -12.99
C LEU A 400 8.03 13.46 -11.94
N ALA A 401 7.98 14.78 -12.09
CA ALA A 401 7.24 15.64 -11.17
C ALA A 401 5.74 15.35 -11.20
N VAL A 402 5.13 15.23 -12.37
CA VAL A 402 3.72 14.85 -12.51
C VAL A 402 3.46 13.46 -11.89
N TYR A 403 4.32 12.48 -12.17
CA TYR A 403 4.23 11.15 -11.58
C TYR A 403 4.25 11.20 -10.05
N THR A 404 5.19 11.95 -9.46
CA THR A 404 5.31 12.07 -8.01
C THR A 404 4.06 12.67 -7.39
N LEU A 405 3.54 13.76 -7.94
CA LEU A 405 2.32 14.39 -7.46
C LEU A 405 1.11 13.45 -7.57
N LEU A 406 0.97 12.78 -8.72
CA LEU A 406 -0.10 11.82 -8.95
C LEU A 406 -0.01 10.62 -7.99
N ALA A 407 1.20 10.10 -7.76
CA ALA A 407 1.43 8.99 -6.83
C ALA A 407 1.06 9.38 -5.39
N VAL A 408 1.39 10.60 -4.96
CA VAL A 408 0.98 11.13 -3.66
C VAL A 408 -0.55 11.23 -3.59
N MET A 409 -1.19 11.85 -4.59
CA MET A 409 -2.65 12.02 -4.61
C MET A 409 -3.40 10.68 -4.57
N ILE A 410 -2.98 9.70 -5.38
CA ILE A 410 -3.60 8.38 -5.41
C ILE A 410 -3.35 7.63 -4.09
N ASN A 411 -2.12 7.69 -3.56
CA ASN A 411 -1.81 7.01 -2.29
C ASN A 411 -2.58 7.58 -1.09
N VAL A 412 -2.91 8.85 -1.14
CA VAL A 412 -3.71 9.50 -0.09
C VAL A 412 -5.20 9.20 -0.25
N ALA A 413 -5.64 8.88 -1.48
CA ALA A 413 -7.04 8.59 -1.79
C ALA A 413 -7.42 7.10 -1.59
N VAL A 414 -6.45 6.20 -1.54
CA VAL A 414 -6.63 4.75 -1.31
C VAL A 414 -6.26 4.39 0.12
#